data_2af5e83678319c21ae6cc0d81ef8d603
#
_entry.id   2af5e83678319c21ae6cc0d81ef8d603
#
_cell.length_a   1.000
_cell.length_b   1.000
_cell.length_c   1.000
_cell.angle_alpha   90.00
_cell.angle_beta   90.00
_cell.angle_gamma   90.00
#
_symmetry.space_group_name_H-M   'P 1'
#
loop_
_entity.id
_entity.type
_entity.pdbx_description
1 polymer ?
#
loop_
_entity_poly.entity_id
_entity_poly.type
_entity_poly.pdbx_seq_one_letter_code
_entity_poly.pdbx_strand_id
1 'polypeptide(L)'
;MQYRVLAEKLKEAAASVLPVTAIVAVLCLALVRVDVGLMLSFLLGSGLLIVGMGLFTLGAELSMSRIGNLIGAKMTKSQKLWFVLGVSFLLGVAITMAEPDLQVLATNVPAIDKTVLVVTVSVGVGFFLMLCMARILFSISLRLLLIIFYAIVFIGAFLSDAGFLSVAFDSGGVTTGPMTVPFIMALGVGVASIRSDENAKADSFGLVALCSIGPVLAVMLLGAIYPTDTQADVSMIIGGFETSVDLGFAYLHSLPDYLLEVAMALLPIFVFFLLFQVFSLHLRRLPLTRIVMGVGYTFLGLVLFRTGVNVGFSPLGYVLGSELVSSGLSVLLIPLAMLMGWFIIDAEPAVHILNKQVEELTSGAISAKAMGLSLSVAVALANGLAMVRVLTGLPILYFLVPGYAVALGLSFFVPRTFTAIAFDSGGVASGPLTATFMLPLAMGACTALGGNVMTDAFGLVALVAMMPLITVQVMGGIYVLKSKQKTQAPAMPSFGENEIIELWEAV
;
A
#
# COMPACT_ATOMS: atom_id res chain seq x y z
N MET A 1 -26.89 2.85 -12.66
CA MET A 1 -25.44 3.07 -12.82
C MET A 1 -24.66 2.76 -11.55
N GLN A 2 -25.06 3.23 -10.38
CA GLN A 2 -24.38 2.96 -9.08
C GLN A 2 -24.32 1.48 -8.70
N TYR A 3 -25.39 0.72 -8.87
CA TYR A 3 -25.40 -0.73 -8.56
C TYR A 3 -24.39 -1.54 -9.38
N ARG A 4 -24.13 -1.16 -10.63
CA ARG A 4 -23.17 -1.84 -11.48
C ARG A 4 -21.74 -1.61 -11.02
N VAL A 5 -21.42 -0.37 -10.63
CA VAL A 5 -20.09 -0.02 -10.10
C VAL A 5 -19.84 -0.70 -8.74
N LEU A 6 -20.86 -0.72 -7.85
CA LEU A 6 -20.75 -1.45 -6.59
C LEU A 6 -20.53 -2.94 -6.81
N ALA A 7 -21.27 -3.55 -7.74
CA ALA A 7 -21.08 -4.96 -8.07
C ALA A 7 -19.67 -5.27 -8.62
N GLU A 8 -19.10 -4.37 -9.43
CA GLU A 8 -17.73 -4.47 -9.92
C GLU A 8 -16.73 -4.39 -8.74
N LYS A 9 -16.89 -3.44 -7.82
CA LYS A 9 -16.01 -3.32 -6.64
C LYS A 9 -16.12 -4.51 -5.68
N LEU A 10 -17.32 -5.04 -5.49
CA LEU A 10 -17.50 -6.27 -4.71
C LEU A 10 -16.86 -7.50 -5.42
N LYS A 11 -16.91 -7.55 -6.73
CA LYS A 11 -16.24 -8.61 -7.50
C LYS A 11 -14.71 -8.50 -7.41
N GLU A 12 -14.16 -7.27 -7.48
CA GLU A 12 -12.73 -7.00 -7.26
C GLU A 12 -12.33 -7.45 -5.85
N ALA A 13 -13.06 -7.03 -4.80
CA ALA A 13 -12.80 -7.44 -3.43
C ALA A 13 -12.90 -8.96 -3.22
N ALA A 14 -13.90 -9.61 -3.84
CA ALA A 14 -14.03 -11.07 -3.79
C ALA A 14 -12.86 -11.77 -4.48
N ALA A 15 -12.39 -11.26 -5.60
CA ALA A 15 -11.23 -11.80 -6.31
C ALA A 15 -9.94 -11.72 -5.47
N SER A 16 -9.82 -10.70 -4.60
CA SER A 16 -8.69 -10.55 -3.66
C SER A 16 -8.77 -11.55 -2.50
N VAL A 17 -9.92 -11.63 -1.86
CA VAL A 17 -10.08 -12.32 -0.58
C VAL A 17 -10.31 -13.83 -0.76
N LEU A 18 -11.12 -14.25 -1.76
CA LEU A 18 -11.51 -15.64 -1.93
C LEU A 18 -10.33 -16.60 -2.19
N PRO A 19 -9.31 -16.30 -3.00
CA PRO A 19 -8.18 -17.21 -3.18
C PRO A 19 -7.45 -17.47 -1.86
N VAL A 20 -7.20 -16.43 -1.08
CA VAL A 20 -6.56 -16.55 0.24
C VAL A 20 -7.45 -17.36 1.19
N THR A 21 -8.74 -17.03 1.24
CA THR A 21 -9.72 -17.79 2.04
C THR A 21 -9.76 -19.27 1.67
N ALA A 22 -9.75 -19.58 0.38
CA ALA A 22 -9.76 -20.97 -0.11
C ALA A 22 -8.48 -21.73 0.24
N ILE A 23 -7.30 -21.10 0.07
CA ILE A 23 -6.01 -21.69 0.44
C ILE A 23 -5.99 -22.00 1.94
N VAL A 24 -6.38 -21.04 2.77
CA VAL A 24 -6.41 -21.18 4.24
C VAL A 24 -7.41 -22.26 4.65
N ALA A 25 -8.60 -22.27 4.06
CA ALA A 25 -9.61 -23.30 4.34
C ALA A 25 -9.09 -24.72 4.02
N VAL A 26 -8.45 -24.91 2.87
CA VAL A 26 -7.85 -26.19 2.49
C VAL A 26 -6.75 -26.61 3.47
N LEU A 27 -5.88 -25.67 3.89
CA LEU A 27 -4.84 -25.96 4.87
C LEU A 27 -5.40 -26.36 6.24
N CYS A 28 -6.41 -25.64 6.72
CA CYS A 28 -7.07 -25.95 8.00
C CYS A 28 -7.81 -27.29 7.97
N LEU A 29 -8.35 -27.70 6.81
CA LEU A 29 -9.01 -28.99 6.67
C LEU A 29 -8.05 -30.17 6.48
N ALA A 30 -6.89 -29.93 5.86
CA ALA A 30 -5.98 -31.00 5.45
C ALA A 30 -4.75 -31.19 6.35
N LEU A 31 -4.20 -30.10 6.88
CA LEU A 31 -2.86 -30.12 7.50
C LEU A 31 -2.80 -29.53 8.94
N VAL A 32 -3.64 -28.55 9.24
CA VAL A 32 -3.52 -27.77 10.48
C VAL A 32 -4.74 -27.99 11.37
N ARG A 33 -4.50 -28.22 12.66
CA ARG A 33 -5.59 -28.39 13.63
C ARG A 33 -6.03 -27.01 14.12
N VAL A 34 -7.16 -26.54 13.64
CA VAL A 34 -7.75 -25.28 14.05
C VAL A 34 -9.11 -25.52 14.68
N ASP A 35 -9.44 -24.75 15.71
CA ASP A 35 -10.76 -24.78 16.32
C ASP A 35 -11.86 -24.41 15.33
N VAL A 36 -12.98 -25.15 15.38
CA VAL A 36 -14.12 -24.94 14.45
C VAL A 36 -14.71 -23.55 14.60
N GLY A 37 -14.77 -23.02 15.83
CA GLY A 37 -15.24 -21.68 16.11
C GLY A 37 -14.39 -20.61 15.43
N LEU A 38 -13.07 -20.75 15.47
CA LEU A 38 -12.13 -19.84 14.81
C LEU A 38 -12.22 -19.95 13.28
N MET A 39 -12.41 -21.15 12.74
CA MET A 39 -12.63 -21.34 11.29
C MET A 39 -13.93 -20.68 10.81
N LEU A 40 -15.02 -20.81 11.56
CA LEU A 40 -16.27 -20.11 11.26
C LEU A 40 -16.12 -18.60 11.38
N SER A 41 -15.38 -18.10 12.40
CA SER A 41 -15.06 -16.70 12.54
C SER A 41 -14.31 -16.18 11.30
N PHE A 42 -13.31 -16.91 10.83
CA PHE A 42 -12.56 -16.55 9.63
C PHE A 42 -13.43 -16.46 8.38
N LEU A 43 -14.34 -17.42 8.17
CA LEU A 43 -15.25 -17.41 7.02
C LEU A 43 -16.24 -16.23 7.06
N LEU A 44 -16.81 -15.94 8.24
CA LEU A 44 -17.64 -14.75 8.44
C LEU A 44 -16.82 -13.47 8.25
N GLY A 45 -15.62 -13.42 8.83
CA GLY A 45 -14.67 -12.31 8.67
C GLY A 45 -14.31 -12.06 7.21
N SER A 46 -14.07 -13.13 6.44
CA SER A 46 -13.79 -13.02 5.00
C SER A 46 -14.98 -12.42 4.23
N GLY A 47 -16.21 -12.81 4.57
CA GLY A 47 -17.42 -12.22 4.00
C GLY A 47 -17.55 -10.72 4.32
N LEU A 48 -17.33 -10.33 5.58
CA LEU A 48 -17.33 -8.92 5.99
C LEU A 48 -16.18 -8.13 5.33
N LEU A 49 -15.03 -8.76 5.17
CA LEU A 49 -13.88 -8.20 4.49
C LEU A 49 -14.21 -7.87 3.01
N ILE A 50 -14.83 -8.78 2.29
CA ILE A 50 -15.24 -8.60 0.89
C ILE A 50 -16.23 -7.43 0.78
N VAL A 51 -17.27 -7.42 1.60
CA VAL A 51 -18.29 -6.36 1.57
C VAL A 51 -17.68 -5.04 2.01
N GLY A 52 -16.90 -5.05 3.09
CA GLY A 52 -16.22 -3.88 3.64
C GLY A 52 -15.25 -3.26 2.62
N MET A 53 -14.39 -4.09 2.03
CA MET A 53 -13.40 -3.65 1.03
C MET A 53 -14.07 -3.09 -0.24
N GLY A 54 -15.12 -3.73 -0.74
CA GLY A 54 -15.86 -3.23 -1.90
C GLY A 54 -16.53 -1.88 -1.63
N LEU A 55 -17.14 -1.71 -0.47
CA LEU A 55 -17.79 -0.45 -0.07
C LEU A 55 -16.75 0.67 0.15
N PHE A 56 -15.67 0.42 0.90
CA PHE A 56 -14.71 1.47 1.19
C PHE A 56 -13.92 1.88 -0.06
N THR A 57 -13.58 0.95 -0.95
CA THR A 57 -12.90 1.26 -2.22
C THR A 57 -13.79 2.13 -3.12
N LEU A 58 -15.08 1.78 -3.25
CA LEU A 58 -16.05 2.61 -3.94
C LEU A 58 -16.18 4.00 -3.29
N GLY A 59 -16.25 4.02 -1.97
CA GLY A 59 -16.36 5.24 -1.19
C GLY A 59 -15.13 6.14 -1.35
N ALA A 60 -13.92 5.58 -1.28
CA ALA A 60 -12.66 6.31 -1.47
C ALA A 60 -12.55 6.91 -2.88
N GLU A 61 -12.97 6.17 -3.92
CA GLU A 61 -13.01 6.67 -5.30
C GLU A 61 -14.00 7.83 -5.46
N LEU A 62 -15.20 7.73 -4.86
CA LEU A 62 -16.24 8.76 -4.92
C LEU A 62 -15.93 9.99 -4.07
N SER A 63 -15.17 9.86 -2.99
CA SER A 63 -14.84 10.93 -2.05
C SER A 63 -13.38 11.35 -2.12
N MET A 64 -12.43 10.51 -1.70
CA MET A 64 -11.02 10.88 -1.49
C MET A 64 -10.32 11.30 -2.78
N SER A 65 -10.45 10.53 -3.87
CA SER A 65 -9.91 10.92 -5.18
C SER A 65 -10.50 12.24 -5.69
N ARG A 66 -11.80 12.46 -5.49
CA ARG A 66 -12.45 13.72 -5.89
C ARG A 66 -12.02 14.90 -5.03
N ILE A 67 -11.93 14.71 -3.71
CA ILE A 67 -11.42 15.72 -2.78
C ILE A 67 -9.99 16.10 -3.17
N GLY A 68 -9.10 15.12 -3.40
CA GLY A 68 -7.73 15.34 -3.85
C GLY A 68 -7.65 16.16 -5.14
N ASN A 69 -8.42 15.77 -6.17
CA ASN A 69 -8.47 16.51 -7.44
C ASN A 69 -8.99 17.95 -7.30
N LEU A 70 -10.07 18.16 -6.54
CA LEU A 70 -10.66 19.48 -6.33
C LEU A 70 -9.74 20.41 -5.56
N ILE A 71 -9.12 19.91 -4.51
CA ILE A 71 -8.18 20.68 -3.69
C ILE A 71 -6.91 20.94 -4.49
N GLY A 72 -6.35 19.92 -5.17
CA GLY A 72 -5.20 20.07 -6.05
C GLY A 72 -5.43 21.17 -7.10
N ALA A 73 -6.52 21.10 -7.84
CA ALA A 73 -6.90 22.11 -8.83
C ALA A 73 -7.11 23.51 -8.22
N LYS A 74 -7.48 23.61 -6.95
CA LYS A 74 -7.65 24.91 -6.28
C LYS A 74 -6.32 25.44 -5.76
N MET A 75 -5.46 24.54 -5.25
CA MET A 75 -4.10 24.90 -4.84
C MET A 75 -3.30 25.45 -6.00
N THR A 76 -3.50 24.92 -7.23
CA THR A 76 -2.85 25.38 -8.45
C THR A 76 -3.16 26.84 -8.77
N LYS A 77 -4.36 27.31 -8.43
CA LYS A 77 -4.77 28.70 -8.65
C LYS A 77 -4.20 29.67 -7.59
N SER A 78 -3.67 29.15 -6.50
CA SER A 78 -3.08 29.95 -5.44
C SER A 78 -1.61 30.22 -5.74
N GLN A 79 -1.22 31.47 -5.92
CA GLN A 79 0.19 31.88 -6.10
C GLN A 79 0.99 31.90 -4.80
N LYS A 80 0.37 31.50 -3.66
CA LYS A 80 1.00 31.56 -2.34
C LYS A 80 1.63 30.18 -1.99
N LEU A 81 2.96 30.09 -2.09
CA LEU A 81 3.71 28.88 -1.78
C LEU A 81 3.39 28.32 -0.39
N TRP A 82 3.38 29.14 0.65
CA TRP A 82 3.09 28.72 2.03
C TRP A 82 1.71 28.09 2.19
N PHE A 83 0.72 28.58 1.43
CA PHE A 83 -0.62 28.01 1.42
C PHE A 83 -0.59 26.61 0.82
N VAL A 84 0.08 26.42 -0.32
CA VAL A 84 0.19 25.09 -0.97
C VAL A 84 0.90 24.10 -0.04
N LEU A 85 2.02 24.50 0.55
CA LEU A 85 2.80 23.65 1.45
C LEU A 85 2.03 23.29 2.73
N GLY A 86 1.40 24.27 3.38
CA GLY A 86 0.64 24.06 4.61
C GLY A 86 -0.60 23.18 4.39
N VAL A 87 -1.33 23.42 3.31
CA VAL A 87 -2.48 22.59 2.93
C VAL A 87 -2.04 21.15 2.64
N SER A 88 -0.94 20.96 1.93
CA SER A 88 -0.42 19.62 1.63
C SER A 88 -0.01 18.87 2.88
N PHE A 89 0.65 19.54 3.82
CA PHE A 89 1.00 18.96 5.12
C PHE A 89 -0.25 18.47 5.87
N LEU A 90 -1.24 19.34 6.05
CA LEU A 90 -2.47 19.01 6.77
C LEU A 90 -3.27 17.89 6.09
N LEU A 91 -3.32 17.90 4.76
CA LEU A 91 -3.97 16.84 3.98
C LEU A 91 -3.24 15.50 4.12
N GLY A 92 -1.90 15.52 4.08
CA GLY A 92 -1.11 14.30 4.28
C GLY A 92 -1.35 13.70 5.65
N VAL A 93 -1.37 14.52 6.70
CA VAL A 93 -1.72 14.05 8.05
C VAL A 93 -3.14 13.48 8.09
N ALA A 94 -4.13 14.23 7.60
CA ALA A 94 -5.53 13.85 7.70
C ALA A 94 -5.87 12.57 6.91
N ILE A 95 -5.33 12.38 5.71
CA ILE A 95 -5.60 11.19 4.89
C ILE A 95 -4.91 9.95 5.46
N THR A 96 -3.70 10.10 6.00
CA THR A 96 -2.94 8.98 6.57
C THR A 96 -3.55 8.48 7.88
N MET A 97 -4.09 9.36 8.72
CA MET A 97 -4.84 8.95 9.91
C MET A 97 -6.04 8.06 9.57
N ALA A 98 -6.64 8.26 8.40
CA ALA A 98 -7.78 7.47 7.91
C ALA A 98 -7.38 6.15 7.24
N GLU A 99 -6.07 5.89 7.02
CA GLU A 99 -5.61 4.70 6.31
C GLU A 99 -5.84 3.43 7.14
N PRO A 100 -6.64 2.45 6.64
CA PRO A 100 -6.98 1.25 7.40
C PRO A 100 -5.77 0.38 7.72
N ASP A 101 -4.82 0.27 6.81
CA ASP A 101 -3.64 -0.58 6.98
C ASP A 101 -2.73 -0.07 8.09
N LEU A 102 -2.59 1.27 8.21
CA LEU A 102 -1.87 1.89 9.33
C LEU A 102 -2.55 1.60 10.67
N GLN A 103 -3.88 1.65 10.70
CA GLN A 103 -4.64 1.36 11.91
C GLN A 103 -4.47 -0.10 12.36
N VAL A 104 -4.39 -1.05 11.39
CA VAL A 104 -4.13 -2.47 11.67
C VAL A 104 -2.70 -2.67 12.17
N LEU A 105 -1.70 -2.07 11.50
CA LEU A 105 -0.32 -2.13 11.96
C LEU A 105 -0.20 -1.62 13.39
N ALA A 106 -0.76 -0.44 13.68
CA ALA A 106 -0.70 0.18 15.00
C ALA A 106 -1.37 -0.66 16.11
N THR A 107 -2.39 -1.46 15.76
CA THR A 107 -3.02 -2.40 16.70
C THR A 107 -2.10 -3.60 16.98
N ASN A 108 -1.27 -4.00 16.01
CA ASN A 108 -0.38 -5.15 16.14
C ASN A 108 0.98 -4.82 16.78
N VAL A 109 1.29 -3.54 17.05
CA VAL A 109 2.53 -3.09 17.71
C VAL A 109 2.27 -2.82 19.19
N PRO A 110 2.56 -3.75 20.11
CA PRO A 110 2.19 -3.61 21.52
C PRO A 110 3.10 -2.64 22.29
N ALA A 111 4.31 -2.40 21.78
CA ALA A 111 5.31 -1.58 22.46
C ALA A 111 5.02 -0.06 22.44
N ILE A 112 4.04 0.39 21.64
CA ILE A 112 3.74 1.80 21.45
C ILE A 112 2.24 2.00 21.54
N ASP A 113 1.80 3.10 22.19
CA ASP A 113 0.40 3.51 22.14
C ASP A 113 -0.06 3.72 20.69
N LYS A 114 -1.19 3.11 20.33
CA LYS A 114 -1.75 3.12 18.98
C LYS A 114 -1.90 4.53 18.43
N THR A 115 -2.39 5.46 19.25
CA THR A 115 -2.63 6.86 18.84
C THR A 115 -1.31 7.57 18.57
N VAL A 116 -0.30 7.34 19.42
CA VAL A 116 1.05 7.92 19.27
C VAL A 116 1.67 7.45 17.95
N LEU A 117 1.60 6.14 17.65
CA LEU A 117 2.14 5.60 16.41
C LEU A 117 1.42 6.18 15.18
N VAL A 118 0.08 6.17 15.18
CA VAL A 118 -0.73 6.69 14.05
C VAL A 118 -0.45 8.17 13.80
N VAL A 119 -0.40 9.01 14.85
CA VAL A 119 -0.13 10.44 14.72
C VAL A 119 1.29 10.68 14.22
N THR A 120 2.29 10.00 14.78
CA THR A 120 3.70 10.13 14.38
C THR A 120 3.90 9.80 12.90
N VAL A 121 3.37 8.67 12.48
CA VAL A 121 3.39 8.21 11.08
C VAL A 121 2.70 9.21 10.17
N SER A 122 1.51 9.68 10.56
CA SER A 122 0.73 10.64 9.77
C SER A 122 1.46 11.99 9.61
N VAL A 123 2.11 12.48 10.65
CA VAL A 123 2.95 13.69 10.60
C VAL A 123 4.12 13.48 9.64
N GLY A 124 4.75 12.29 9.65
CA GLY A 124 5.79 11.92 8.71
C GLY A 124 5.32 12.00 7.25
N VAL A 125 4.17 11.39 6.94
CA VAL A 125 3.57 11.48 5.58
C VAL A 125 3.23 12.93 5.22
N GLY A 126 2.62 13.68 6.15
CA GLY A 126 2.27 15.08 5.92
C GLY A 126 3.48 15.93 5.54
N PHE A 127 4.60 15.77 6.26
CA PHE A 127 5.84 16.47 5.96
C PHE A 127 6.39 16.09 4.58
N PHE A 128 6.39 14.80 4.24
CA PHE A 128 6.88 14.36 2.93
C PHE A 128 5.93 14.71 1.79
N LEU A 129 4.62 14.76 2.02
CA LEU A 129 3.67 15.27 1.01
C LEU A 129 3.91 16.77 0.75
N MET A 130 4.21 17.54 1.78
CA MET A 130 4.63 18.92 1.62
C MET A 130 5.92 19.03 0.78
N LEU A 131 6.92 18.17 1.03
CA LEU A 131 8.15 18.10 0.22
C LEU A 131 7.87 17.66 -1.23
N CYS A 132 6.92 16.76 -1.45
CA CYS A 132 6.47 16.36 -2.78
C CYS A 132 5.91 17.55 -3.58
N MET A 133 5.09 18.38 -2.94
CA MET A 133 4.57 19.57 -3.58
C MET A 133 5.69 20.60 -3.87
N ALA A 134 6.60 20.80 -2.93
CA ALA A 134 7.80 21.63 -3.16
C ALA A 134 8.63 21.08 -4.33
N ARG A 135 8.85 19.76 -4.40
CA ARG A 135 9.54 19.10 -5.53
C ARG A 135 8.90 19.44 -6.87
N ILE A 136 7.56 19.30 -6.99
CA ILE A 136 6.85 19.61 -8.24
C ILE A 136 7.02 21.10 -8.59
N LEU A 137 6.83 22.00 -7.64
CA LEU A 137 6.90 23.45 -7.87
C LEU A 137 8.28 23.92 -8.26
N PHE A 138 9.33 23.35 -7.63
CA PHE A 138 10.74 23.72 -7.88
C PHE A 138 11.44 22.82 -8.90
N SER A 139 10.73 21.87 -9.51
CA SER A 139 11.28 20.92 -10.50
C SER A 139 12.51 20.12 -10.00
N ILE A 140 12.52 19.75 -8.71
CA ILE A 140 13.62 19.03 -8.09
C ILE A 140 13.61 17.57 -8.57
N SER A 141 14.78 17.04 -8.90
CA SER A 141 14.93 15.66 -9.37
C SER A 141 14.50 14.64 -8.30
N LEU A 142 13.55 13.75 -8.64
CA LEU A 142 13.12 12.66 -7.75
C LEU A 142 14.29 11.77 -7.33
N ARG A 143 15.14 11.38 -8.28
CA ARG A 143 16.31 10.53 -8.00
C ARG A 143 17.23 11.11 -6.94
N LEU A 144 17.49 12.41 -7.01
CA LEU A 144 18.33 13.09 -6.01
C LEU A 144 17.70 12.99 -4.62
N LEU A 145 16.40 13.28 -4.51
CA LEU A 145 15.68 13.19 -3.24
C LEU A 145 15.66 11.78 -2.68
N LEU A 146 15.41 10.77 -3.52
CA LEU A 146 15.44 9.37 -3.11
C LEU A 146 16.81 8.97 -2.56
N ILE A 147 17.90 9.33 -3.25
CA ILE A 147 19.26 9.03 -2.79
C ILE A 147 19.54 9.69 -1.44
N ILE A 148 19.22 10.99 -1.30
CA ILE A 148 19.47 11.73 -0.06
C ILE A 148 18.66 11.13 1.10
N PHE A 149 17.35 10.93 0.91
CA PHE A 149 16.51 10.47 2.01
C PHE A 149 16.73 9.00 2.36
N TYR A 150 16.99 8.11 1.39
CA TYR A 150 17.38 6.74 1.71
C TYR A 150 18.76 6.66 2.37
N ALA A 151 19.71 7.54 2.01
CA ALA A 151 20.96 7.65 2.76
C ALA A 151 20.71 8.06 4.22
N ILE A 152 19.83 9.04 4.47
CA ILE A 152 19.44 9.42 5.84
C ILE A 152 18.75 8.27 6.56
N VAL A 153 17.81 7.55 5.89
CA VAL A 153 17.13 6.37 6.44
C VAL A 153 18.13 5.31 6.88
N PHE A 154 19.09 4.94 6.02
CA PHE A 154 20.05 3.89 6.37
C PHE A 154 21.07 4.34 7.42
N ILE A 155 21.51 5.60 7.40
CA ILE A 155 22.32 6.13 8.50
C ILE A 155 21.54 6.08 9.81
N GLY A 156 20.28 6.51 9.81
CA GLY A 156 19.38 6.40 10.96
C GLY A 156 19.15 4.96 11.40
N ALA A 157 19.03 4.03 10.46
CA ALA A 157 18.82 2.60 10.73
C ALA A 157 19.98 1.96 11.49
N PHE A 158 21.21 2.36 11.22
CA PHE A 158 22.39 1.90 11.97
C PHE A 158 22.49 2.48 13.40
N LEU A 159 21.74 3.56 13.67
CA LEU A 159 21.71 4.21 14.98
C LEU A 159 20.45 3.85 15.79
N SER A 160 19.45 3.21 15.15
CA SER A 160 18.16 2.88 15.75
C SER A 160 18.19 1.50 16.42
N ASP A 161 17.34 1.33 17.44
CA ASP A 161 17.09 0.02 18.05
C ASP A 161 16.46 -0.96 17.05
N ALA A 162 16.90 -2.23 17.09
CA ALA A 162 16.47 -3.25 16.14
C ALA A 162 14.95 -3.52 16.20
N GLY A 163 14.32 -3.41 17.37
CA GLY A 163 12.89 -3.61 17.56
C GLY A 163 12.05 -2.57 16.84
N PHE A 164 12.45 -1.29 16.90
CA PHE A 164 11.77 -0.22 16.18
C PHE A 164 12.04 -0.21 14.69
N LEU A 165 13.21 -0.71 14.28
CA LEU A 165 13.64 -0.65 12.88
C LEU A 165 12.69 -1.41 11.97
N SER A 166 12.29 -2.62 12.32
CA SER A 166 11.37 -3.43 11.52
C SER A 166 10.01 -2.77 11.42
N VAL A 167 9.47 -2.23 12.51
CA VAL A 167 8.19 -1.49 12.53
C VAL A 167 8.29 -0.18 11.74
N ALA A 168 9.43 0.52 11.83
CA ALA A 168 9.64 1.76 11.08
C ALA A 168 9.56 1.52 9.57
N PHE A 169 10.24 0.50 9.07
CA PHE A 169 10.18 0.17 7.65
C PHE A 169 8.80 -0.34 7.22
N ASP A 170 8.11 -1.14 8.04
CA ASP A 170 6.73 -1.57 7.76
C ASP A 170 5.77 -0.38 7.72
N SER A 171 5.94 0.62 8.60
CA SER A 171 5.11 1.82 8.60
C SER A 171 5.19 2.57 7.28
N GLY A 172 6.35 2.57 6.60
CA GLY A 172 6.52 3.14 5.27
C GLY A 172 5.67 2.45 4.21
N GLY A 173 5.50 1.13 4.29
CA GLY A 173 4.67 0.35 3.39
C GLY A 173 3.17 0.53 3.63
N VAL A 174 2.71 0.43 4.87
CA VAL A 174 1.27 0.45 5.20
C VAL A 174 0.60 1.82 5.05
N THR A 175 1.36 2.91 4.99
CA THR A 175 0.80 4.27 4.84
C THR A 175 0.36 4.61 3.43
N THR A 176 0.73 3.80 2.47
CA THR A 176 0.42 3.99 1.05
C THR A 176 -0.57 2.94 0.57
N GLY A 177 -1.72 2.89 1.23
CA GLY A 177 -2.80 1.95 0.95
C GLY A 177 -3.91 2.52 0.05
N PRO A 178 -5.06 1.85 0.02
CA PRO A 178 -6.13 2.11 -0.95
C PRO A 178 -6.86 3.46 -0.79
N MET A 179 -6.68 4.17 0.32
CA MET A 179 -7.22 5.53 0.49
C MET A 179 -6.17 6.59 0.15
N THR A 180 -4.96 6.42 0.64
CA THR A 180 -3.88 7.42 0.55
C THR A 180 -3.33 7.53 -0.87
N VAL A 181 -3.10 6.41 -1.56
CA VAL A 181 -2.53 6.40 -2.92
C VAL A 181 -3.40 7.16 -3.93
N PRO A 182 -4.69 6.84 -4.11
CA PRO A 182 -5.53 7.57 -5.08
C PRO A 182 -5.63 9.05 -4.75
N PHE A 183 -5.63 9.42 -3.47
CA PHE A 183 -5.67 10.81 -3.03
C PHE A 183 -4.38 11.57 -3.37
N ILE A 184 -3.21 11.02 -3.01
CA ILE A 184 -1.91 11.64 -3.27
C ILE A 184 -1.67 11.78 -4.78
N MET A 185 -1.98 10.74 -5.55
CA MET A 185 -1.86 10.79 -7.01
C MET A 185 -2.79 11.83 -7.63
N ALA A 186 -4.04 11.91 -7.19
CA ALA A 186 -4.99 12.91 -7.65
C ALA A 186 -4.54 14.33 -7.32
N LEU A 187 -4.01 14.55 -6.12
CA LEU A 187 -3.43 15.81 -5.68
C LEU A 187 -2.21 16.19 -6.55
N GLY A 188 -1.30 15.23 -6.78
CA GLY A 188 -0.11 15.40 -7.59
C GLY A 188 -0.40 15.77 -9.04
N VAL A 189 -1.32 15.05 -9.69
CA VAL A 189 -1.80 15.36 -11.03
C VAL A 189 -2.43 16.76 -11.07
N GLY A 190 -3.25 17.09 -10.06
CA GLY A 190 -3.84 18.42 -9.92
C GLY A 190 -2.77 19.51 -9.86
N VAL A 191 -1.74 19.35 -9.04
CA VAL A 191 -0.65 20.33 -8.90
C VAL A 191 0.27 20.35 -10.12
N ALA A 192 0.62 19.20 -10.69
CA ALA A 192 1.46 19.11 -11.89
C ALA A 192 0.81 19.78 -13.13
N SER A 193 -0.52 19.83 -13.19
CA SER A 193 -1.26 20.47 -14.29
C SER A 193 -1.03 21.99 -14.41
N ILE A 194 -0.43 22.65 -13.43
CA ILE A 194 0.00 24.06 -13.51
C ILE A 194 1.13 24.23 -14.53
N ARG A 195 1.98 23.21 -14.64
CA ARG A 195 3.15 23.23 -15.49
C ARG A 195 2.76 22.76 -16.89
N SER A 196 3.12 23.57 -17.88
CA SER A 196 2.86 23.29 -19.31
C SER A 196 4.01 22.56 -19.99
N ASP A 197 5.03 22.11 -19.23
CA ASP A 197 6.20 21.43 -19.76
C ASP A 197 5.96 19.92 -19.93
N GLU A 198 6.67 19.29 -20.87
CA GLU A 198 6.55 17.85 -21.18
C GLU A 198 6.83 16.95 -19.97
N ASN A 199 7.60 17.44 -19.00
CA ASN A 199 7.95 16.71 -17.78
C ASN A 199 6.85 16.73 -16.70
N ALA A 200 5.84 17.61 -16.82
CA ALA A 200 4.80 17.78 -15.81
C ALA A 200 4.08 16.48 -15.48
N LYS A 201 3.75 15.67 -16.50
CA LYS A 201 3.13 14.36 -16.33
C LYS A 201 4.05 13.35 -15.63
N ALA A 202 5.34 13.36 -15.96
CA ALA A 202 6.31 12.48 -15.33
C ALA A 202 6.57 12.88 -13.86
N ASP A 203 6.51 14.17 -13.54
CA ASP A 203 6.71 14.69 -12.20
C ASP A 203 5.51 14.45 -11.26
N SER A 204 4.34 14.07 -11.78
CA SER A 204 3.21 13.62 -10.96
C SER A 204 3.41 12.22 -10.34
N PHE A 205 4.42 11.47 -10.78
CA PHE A 205 4.86 10.21 -10.19
C PHE A 205 5.98 10.40 -9.18
N GLY A 206 6.20 9.41 -8.34
CA GLY A 206 7.20 9.40 -7.28
C GLY A 206 6.73 10.13 -6.02
N LEU A 207 5.45 10.46 -5.91
CA LEU A 207 4.87 11.10 -4.73
C LEU A 207 4.64 10.10 -3.62
N VAL A 208 4.08 8.94 -3.97
CA VAL A 208 3.84 7.83 -3.05
C VAL A 208 5.17 7.33 -2.49
N ALA A 209 6.18 7.21 -3.34
CA ALA A 209 7.54 6.85 -2.99
C ALA A 209 8.17 7.75 -1.93
N LEU A 210 8.06 9.06 -2.08
CA LEU A 210 8.58 10.00 -1.10
C LEU A 210 7.74 9.99 0.19
N CYS A 211 6.41 9.91 0.07
CA CYS A 211 5.52 9.84 1.22
C CYS A 211 5.76 8.61 2.09
N SER A 212 6.22 7.48 1.53
CA SER A 212 6.54 6.28 2.30
C SER A 212 7.84 6.40 3.13
N ILE A 213 8.74 7.32 2.77
CA ILE A 213 9.97 7.56 3.54
C ILE A 213 9.67 8.30 4.85
N GLY A 214 8.68 9.20 4.84
CA GLY A 214 8.29 9.99 6.01
C GLY A 214 7.98 9.17 7.25
N PRO A 215 7.09 8.18 7.17
CA PRO A 215 6.80 7.24 8.24
C PRO A 215 8.02 6.53 8.79
N VAL A 216 8.90 6.03 7.90
CA VAL A 216 10.12 5.33 8.31
C VAL A 216 10.96 6.21 9.22
N LEU A 217 11.25 7.44 8.79
CA LEU A 217 12.04 8.40 9.58
C LEU A 217 11.31 8.83 10.86
N ALA A 218 9.98 9.02 10.79
CA ALA A 218 9.20 9.44 11.96
C ALA A 218 9.18 8.36 13.05
N VAL A 219 9.01 7.09 12.67
CA VAL A 219 9.02 5.96 13.64
C VAL A 219 10.43 5.69 14.16
N MET A 220 11.48 5.85 13.35
CA MET A 220 12.86 5.79 13.84
C MET A 220 13.14 6.86 14.91
N LEU A 221 12.68 8.09 14.67
CA LEU A 221 12.80 9.19 15.65
C LEU A 221 11.97 8.90 16.90
N LEU A 222 10.78 8.32 16.75
CA LEU A 222 9.95 7.90 17.88
C LEU A 222 10.68 6.86 18.73
N GLY A 223 11.31 5.87 18.10
CA GLY A 223 12.10 4.84 18.77
C GLY A 223 13.32 5.38 19.52
N ALA A 224 13.89 6.50 19.09
CA ALA A 224 14.97 7.18 19.81
C ALA A 224 14.50 7.89 21.09
N ILE A 225 13.21 8.26 21.16
CA ILE A 225 12.61 9.01 22.27
C ILE A 225 11.87 8.10 23.25
N TYR A 226 11.25 7.02 22.72
CA TYR A 226 10.42 6.10 23.47
C TYR A 226 11.27 4.92 23.96
N PRO A 227 11.43 4.73 25.28
CA PRO A 227 12.10 3.54 25.79
C PRO A 227 11.26 2.31 25.47
N THR A 228 11.80 1.38 24.72
CA THR A 228 11.14 0.11 24.41
C THR A 228 11.36 -0.92 25.47
N ASP A 229 10.29 -1.44 26.01
CA ASP A 229 10.29 -2.77 26.55
C ASP A 229 10.12 -3.77 25.39
N THR A 230 11.27 -4.16 24.80
CA THR A 230 11.31 -5.05 23.61
C THR A 230 10.83 -6.47 23.92
N GLN A 231 10.48 -6.76 25.16
CA GLN A 231 9.93 -8.04 25.62
C GLN A 231 8.41 -8.00 25.82
N ALA A 232 7.69 -7.01 25.23
CA ALA A 232 6.24 -7.03 25.27
C ALA A 232 5.72 -8.33 24.65
N ASP A 233 5.08 -9.14 25.47
CA ASP A 233 4.44 -10.40 25.03
C ASP A 233 3.36 -10.07 24.00
N VAL A 234 3.67 -10.31 22.74
CA VAL A 234 2.74 -10.11 21.61
C VAL A 234 1.85 -11.33 21.49
N SER A 235 1.09 -11.64 22.53
CA SER A 235 0.04 -12.65 22.42
C SER A 235 -1.20 -12.00 21.81
N MET A 236 -1.51 -12.34 20.56
CA MET A 236 -2.80 -11.98 19.98
C MET A 236 -3.90 -12.63 20.84
N ILE A 237 -4.87 -11.86 21.30
CA ILE A 237 -6.02 -12.39 22.04
C ILE A 237 -6.86 -13.19 21.04
N ILE A 238 -6.69 -14.50 21.09
CA ILE A 238 -7.46 -15.44 20.26
C ILE A 238 -8.73 -15.73 21.05
N GLY A 239 -9.88 -15.27 20.56
CA GLY A 239 -11.18 -15.61 21.12
C GLY A 239 -11.45 -17.10 20.94
N GLY A 240 -11.62 -17.84 22.03
CA GLY A 240 -12.19 -19.18 21.97
C GLY A 240 -13.71 -19.05 21.79
N PHE A 241 -14.25 -19.54 20.70
CA PHE A 241 -15.69 -19.54 20.41
C PHE A 241 -16.24 -20.95 20.64
N GLU A 242 -16.90 -21.18 21.78
CA GLU A 242 -17.52 -22.49 22.07
C GLU A 242 -18.83 -22.67 21.32
N THR A 243 -19.55 -21.58 21.07
CA THR A 243 -20.85 -21.62 20.39
C THR A 243 -20.96 -20.59 19.25
N SER A 244 -21.89 -20.82 18.31
CA SER A 244 -22.20 -19.82 17.27
C SER A 244 -22.80 -18.53 17.85
N VAL A 245 -23.36 -18.58 19.04
CA VAL A 245 -23.88 -17.42 19.74
C VAL A 245 -22.74 -16.54 20.26
N ASP A 246 -21.70 -17.16 20.85
CA ASP A 246 -20.49 -16.44 21.31
C ASP A 246 -19.80 -15.73 20.15
N LEU A 247 -19.72 -16.44 19.00
CA LEU A 247 -19.20 -15.86 17.77
C LEU A 247 -20.01 -14.64 17.32
N GLY A 248 -21.35 -14.74 17.30
CA GLY A 248 -22.24 -13.64 16.96
C GLY A 248 -22.07 -12.44 17.91
N PHE A 249 -21.96 -12.70 19.22
CA PHE A 249 -21.71 -11.67 20.20
C PHE A 249 -20.34 -11.01 20.05
N ALA A 250 -19.28 -11.74 19.71
CA ALA A 250 -17.98 -11.16 19.48
C ALA A 250 -17.99 -10.13 18.33
N TYR A 251 -18.66 -10.47 17.21
CA TYR A 251 -18.84 -9.54 16.11
C TYR A 251 -19.71 -8.33 16.49
N LEU A 252 -20.80 -8.54 17.20
CA LEU A 252 -21.70 -7.46 17.62
C LEU A 252 -21.07 -6.52 18.66
N HIS A 253 -20.27 -7.07 19.59
CA HIS A 253 -19.61 -6.28 20.63
C HIS A 253 -18.45 -5.45 20.08
N SER A 254 -17.77 -5.92 19.04
CA SER A 254 -16.67 -5.18 18.41
C SER A 254 -17.16 -4.03 17.50
N LEU A 255 -18.39 -4.08 17.00
CA LEU A 255 -18.93 -3.07 16.08
C LEU A 255 -18.96 -1.64 16.66
N PRO A 256 -19.43 -1.38 17.91
CA PRO A 256 -19.45 -0.04 18.46
C PRO A 256 -18.06 0.59 18.59
N ASP A 257 -17.06 -0.21 18.96
CA ASP A 257 -15.68 0.25 19.10
C ASP A 257 -15.10 0.65 17.73
N TYR A 258 -15.30 -0.18 16.70
CA TYR A 258 -14.84 0.16 15.34
C TYR A 258 -15.65 1.29 14.70
N LEU A 259 -16.93 1.47 15.04
CA LEU A 259 -17.70 2.65 14.63
C LEU A 259 -17.05 3.93 15.15
N LEU A 260 -16.69 3.96 16.43
CA LEU A 260 -16.05 5.12 17.04
C LEU A 260 -14.65 5.36 16.49
N GLU A 261 -13.82 4.31 16.38
CA GLU A 261 -12.48 4.41 15.83
C GLU A 261 -12.46 4.93 14.39
N VAL A 262 -13.31 4.37 13.52
CA VAL A 262 -13.39 4.79 12.11
C VAL A 262 -13.95 6.21 12.00
N ALA A 263 -14.93 6.59 12.86
CA ALA A 263 -15.42 7.97 12.91
C ALA A 263 -14.29 8.94 13.25
N MET A 264 -13.50 8.63 14.28
CA MET A 264 -12.36 9.47 14.69
C MET A 264 -11.27 9.53 13.61
N ALA A 265 -11.00 8.42 12.93
CA ALA A 265 -10.00 8.37 11.86
C ALA A 265 -10.40 9.18 10.62
N LEU A 266 -11.68 9.16 10.23
CA LEU A 266 -12.19 9.91 9.07
C LEU A 266 -12.49 11.38 9.38
N LEU A 267 -12.68 11.73 10.67
CA LEU A 267 -13.04 13.07 11.09
C LEU A 267 -12.08 14.16 10.57
N PRO A 268 -10.75 14.03 10.67
CA PRO A 268 -9.82 15.07 10.22
C PRO A 268 -9.98 15.40 8.74
N ILE A 269 -10.05 14.40 7.87
CA ILE A 269 -10.19 14.64 6.42
C ILE A 269 -11.56 15.20 6.07
N PHE A 270 -12.61 14.75 6.76
CA PHE A 270 -13.97 15.23 6.53
C PHE A 270 -14.13 16.69 6.99
N VAL A 271 -13.63 17.05 8.18
CA VAL A 271 -13.62 18.44 8.67
C VAL A 271 -12.80 19.34 7.74
N PHE A 272 -11.62 18.88 7.32
CA PHE A 272 -10.81 19.62 6.36
C PHE A 272 -11.57 19.88 5.06
N PHE A 273 -12.21 18.86 4.50
CA PHE A 273 -13.03 19.01 3.30
C PHE A 273 -14.17 20.00 3.50
N LEU A 274 -14.88 19.95 4.63
CA LEU A 274 -15.97 20.89 4.93
C LEU A 274 -15.46 22.34 5.02
N LEU A 275 -14.32 22.56 5.69
CA LEU A 275 -13.70 23.90 5.73
C LEU A 275 -13.35 24.38 4.32
N PHE A 276 -12.74 23.52 3.50
CA PHE A 276 -12.44 23.86 2.09
C PHE A 276 -13.70 24.11 1.26
N GLN A 277 -14.77 23.35 1.51
CA GLN A 277 -16.06 23.53 0.84
C GLN A 277 -16.65 24.90 1.13
N VAL A 278 -16.62 25.33 2.41
CA VAL A 278 -17.21 26.62 2.83
C VAL A 278 -16.37 27.80 2.33
N PHE A 279 -15.03 27.72 2.49
CA PHE A 279 -14.19 28.89 2.22
C PHE A 279 -13.68 28.98 0.76
N SER A 280 -13.63 27.87 0.04
CA SER A 280 -12.90 27.83 -1.24
C SER A 280 -13.62 27.14 -2.39
N LEU A 281 -14.22 25.96 -2.19
CA LEU A 281 -14.74 25.15 -3.28
C LEU A 281 -16.13 25.60 -3.76
N HIS A 282 -17.02 25.91 -2.84
CA HIS A 282 -18.43 26.33 -3.12
C HIS A 282 -19.13 25.40 -4.11
N LEU A 283 -19.00 24.09 -3.90
CA LEU A 283 -19.58 23.07 -4.79
C LEU A 283 -21.11 23.15 -4.81
N ARG A 284 -21.68 22.90 -5.99
CA ARG A 284 -23.13 22.75 -6.15
C ARG A 284 -23.62 21.49 -5.43
N ARG A 285 -24.93 21.42 -5.14
CA ARG A 285 -25.54 20.32 -4.35
C ARG A 285 -25.21 18.92 -4.88
N LEU A 286 -25.28 18.66 -6.19
CA LEU A 286 -25.05 17.34 -6.78
C LEU A 286 -23.62 16.80 -6.57
N PRO A 287 -22.53 17.53 -6.87
CA PRO A 287 -21.18 17.07 -6.58
C PRO A 287 -20.94 16.86 -5.09
N LEU A 288 -21.45 17.76 -4.24
CA LEU A 288 -21.32 17.67 -2.78
C LEU A 288 -21.99 16.41 -2.25
N THR A 289 -23.23 16.12 -2.67
CA THR A 289 -23.96 14.92 -2.22
C THR A 289 -23.23 13.63 -2.60
N ARG A 290 -22.60 13.60 -3.79
CA ARG A 290 -21.80 12.43 -4.23
C ARG A 290 -20.58 12.21 -3.33
N ILE A 291 -19.89 13.27 -2.93
CA ILE A 291 -18.73 13.18 -2.03
C ILE A 291 -19.18 12.71 -0.64
N VAL A 292 -20.25 13.30 -0.10
CA VAL A 292 -20.80 12.91 1.22
C VAL A 292 -21.26 11.45 1.21
N MET A 293 -21.96 11.01 0.16
CA MET A 293 -22.30 9.58 0.00
C MET A 293 -21.05 8.68 -0.09
N GLY A 294 -20.01 9.15 -0.80
CA GLY A 294 -18.72 8.47 -0.85
C GLY A 294 -18.10 8.31 0.53
N VAL A 295 -18.08 9.36 1.35
CA VAL A 295 -17.60 9.29 2.75
C VAL A 295 -18.44 8.30 3.56
N GLY A 296 -19.78 8.28 3.38
CA GLY A 296 -20.65 7.30 4.03
C GLY A 296 -20.33 5.85 3.65
N TYR A 297 -20.08 5.57 2.35
CA TYR A 297 -19.64 4.25 1.89
C TYR A 297 -18.25 3.89 2.44
N THR A 298 -17.31 4.84 2.47
CA THR A 298 -15.99 4.65 3.09
C THR A 298 -16.14 4.29 4.56
N PHE A 299 -16.95 5.03 5.30
CA PHE A 299 -17.18 4.79 6.73
C PHE A 299 -17.75 3.40 7.00
N LEU A 300 -18.87 3.04 6.37
CA LEU A 300 -19.50 1.73 6.54
C LEU A 300 -18.57 0.59 6.08
N GLY A 301 -17.89 0.80 4.96
CA GLY A 301 -16.94 -0.17 4.43
C GLY A 301 -15.78 -0.42 5.36
N LEU A 302 -15.19 0.61 5.95
CA LEU A 302 -14.08 0.49 6.91
C LEU A 302 -14.51 -0.18 8.21
N VAL A 303 -15.70 0.10 8.73
CA VAL A 303 -16.22 -0.58 9.93
C VAL A 303 -16.35 -2.07 9.70
N LEU A 304 -16.97 -2.49 8.58
CA LEU A 304 -17.11 -3.90 8.22
C LEU A 304 -15.75 -4.57 7.96
N PHE A 305 -14.86 -3.89 7.25
CA PHE A 305 -13.51 -4.34 6.98
C PHE A 305 -12.75 -4.62 8.28
N ARG A 306 -12.70 -3.65 9.20
CA ARG A 306 -11.98 -3.79 10.47
C ARG A 306 -12.58 -4.86 11.36
N THR A 307 -13.90 -4.95 11.42
CA THR A 307 -14.59 -6.01 12.16
C THR A 307 -14.20 -7.39 11.63
N GLY A 308 -14.26 -7.58 10.30
CA GLY A 308 -13.87 -8.84 9.66
C GLY A 308 -12.41 -9.22 9.86
N VAL A 309 -11.51 -8.22 9.76
CA VAL A 309 -10.07 -8.40 9.98
C VAL A 309 -9.76 -8.83 11.40
N ASN A 310 -10.18 -8.04 12.38
CA ASN A 310 -9.70 -8.19 13.75
C ASN A 310 -10.37 -9.34 14.50
N VAL A 311 -11.62 -9.69 14.17
CA VAL A 311 -12.35 -10.79 14.85
C VAL A 311 -12.09 -12.14 14.19
N GLY A 312 -11.88 -12.18 12.87
CA GLY A 312 -11.78 -13.46 12.15
C GLY A 312 -10.49 -13.66 11.37
N PHE A 313 -10.13 -12.68 10.54
CA PHE A 313 -9.10 -12.88 9.52
C PHE A 313 -7.67 -12.93 10.11
N SER A 314 -7.30 -11.92 10.91
CA SER A 314 -5.98 -11.84 11.55
C SER A 314 -5.75 -12.92 12.61
N PRO A 315 -6.72 -13.25 13.51
CA PRO A 315 -6.53 -14.31 14.49
C PRO A 315 -6.25 -15.67 13.85
N LEU A 316 -6.97 -16.03 12.79
CA LEU A 316 -6.70 -17.27 12.09
C LEU A 316 -5.33 -17.27 11.40
N GLY A 317 -4.92 -16.15 10.81
CA GLY A 317 -3.57 -16.00 10.24
C GLY A 317 -2.49 -16.30 11.26
N TYR A 318 -2.61 -15.73 12.45
CA TYR A 318 -1.68 -15.98 13.56
C TYR A 318 -1.65 -17.45 13.99
N VAL A 319 -2.82 -18.07 14.22
CA VAL A 319 -2.92 -19.49 14.58
C VAL A 319 -2.35 -20.39 13.51
N LEU A 320 -2.65 -20.12 12.24
CA LEU A 320 -2.12 -20.89 11.11
C LEU A 320 -0.57 -20.85 11.09
N GLY A 321 0.02 -19.68 11.28
CA GLY A 321 1.48 -19.54 11.37
C GLY A 321 2.09 -20.32 12.52
N SER A 322 1.50 -20.20 13.70
CA SER A 322 1.93 -20.93 14.90
C SER A 322 1.81 -22.46 14.75
N GLU A 323 0.65 -22.94 14.26
CA GLU A 323 0.38 -24.37 14.12
C GLU A 323 1.24 -25.04 13.04
N LEU A 324 1.52 -24.36 11.93
CA LEU A 324 2.42 -24.88 10.89
C LEU A 324 3.83 -25.11 11.42
N VAL A 325 4.32 -24.22 12.28
CA VAL A 325 5.62 -24.40 12.94
C VAL A 325 5.58 -25.53 13.97
N SER A 326 4.57 -25.53 14.84
CA SER A 326 4.41 -26.53 15.92
C SER A 326 4.23 -27.94 15.38
N SER A 327 3.61 -28.09 14.20
CA SER A 327 3.44 -29.36 13.50
C SER A 327 4.71 -29.82 12.75
N GLY A 328 5.82 -29.09 12.81
CA GLY A 328 7.06 -29.41 12.08
C GLY A 328 7.02 -29.11 10.58
N LEU A 329 6.00 -28.38 10.11
CA LEU A 329 5.82 -28.02 8.71
C LEU A 329 6.30 -26.59 8.40
N SER A 330 7.24 -26.05 9.20
CA SER A 330 7.72 -24.67 9.10
C SER A 330 8.23 -24.29 7.71
N VAL A 331 8.91 -25.21 6.98
CA VAL A 331 9.41 -24.96 5.63
C VAL A 331 8.26 -24.69 4.63
N LEU A 332 7.06 -25.23 4.86
CA LEU A 332 5.90 -25.02 4.01
C LEU A 332 5.42 -23.56 4.04
N LEU A 333 5.75 -22.79 5.09
CA LEU A 333 5.45 -21.35 5.15
C LEU A 333 6.02 -20.57 3.98
N ILE A 334 7.19 -20.95 3.44
CA ILE A 334 7.83 -20.24 2.34
C ILE A 334 7.00 -20.32 1.05
N PRO A 335 6.75 -21.52 0.47
CA PRO A 335 5.95 -21.62 -0.75
C PRO A 335 4.50 -21.18 -0.55
N LEU A 336 3.94 -21.35 0.65
CA LEU A 336 2.61 -20.87 0.99
C LEU A 336 2.55 -19.34 0.92
N ALA A 337 3.48 -18.64 1.56
CA ALA A 337 3.56 -17.19 1.55
C ALA A 337 3.80 -16.64 0.14
N MET A 338 4.62 -17.32 -0.67
CA MET A 338 4.81 -16.97 -2.08
C MET A 338 3.51 -17.08 -2.88
N LEU A 339 2.78 -18.17 -2.70
CA LEU A 339 1.48 -18.39 -3.38
C LEU A 339 0.44 -17.35 -2.96
N MET A 340 0.34 -17.07 -1.66
CA MET A 340 -0.58 -16.07 -1.14
C MET A 340 -0.21 -14.66 -1.63
N GLY A 341 1.07 -14.31 -1.59
CA GLY A 341 1.57 -13.02 -2.10
C GLY A 341 1.24 -12.80 -3.57
N TRP A 342 1.30 -13.84 -4.39
CA TRP A 342 0.89 -13.78 -5.78
C TRP A 342 -0.59 -13.38 -5.93
N PHE A 343 -1.49 -14.07 -5.22
CA PHE A 343 -2.93 -13.79 -5.32
C PHE A 343 -3.32 -12.45 -4.68
N ILE A 344 -2.66 -12.04 -3.59
CA ILE A 344 -2.92 -10.77 -2.91
C ILE A 344 -2.72 -9.61 -3.89
N ILE A 345 -1.60 -9.59 -4.62
CA ILE A 345 -1.26 -8.48 -5.50
C ILE A 345 -2.05 -8.49 -6.81
N ASP A 346 -2.31 -9.68 -7.36
CA ASP A 346 -3.07 -9.83 -8.60
C ASP A 346 -4.49 -9.28 -8.47
N ALA A 347 -5.01 -9.26 -7.28
CA ALA A 347 -6.36 -8.83 -6.97
C ALA A 347 -6.43 -7.44 -6.30
N GLU A 348 -5.31 -6.76 -6.07
CA GLU A 348 -5.27 -5.45 -5.41
C GLU A 348 -5.79 -4.33 -6.33
N PRO A 349 -6.89 -3.62 -5.96
CA PRO A 349 -7.48 -2.59 -6.81
C PRO A 349 -6.52 -1.43 -7.14
N ALA A 350 -5.68 -1.03 -6.19
CA ALA A 350 -4.71 0.04 -6.38
C ALA A 350 -3.64 -0.35 -7.42
N VAL A 351 -3.26 -1.63 -7.48
CA VAL A 351 -2.34 -2.17 -8.48
C VAL A 351 -2.95 -2.14 -9.88
N HIS A 352 -4.24 -2.47 -10.02
CA HIS A 352 -4.92 -2.37 -11.31
C HIS A 352 -4.96 -0.95 -11.86
N ILE A 353 -5.21 0.05 -10.99
CA ILE A 353 -5.18 1.47 -11.36
C ILE A 353 -3.76 1.86 -11.83
N LEU A 354 -2.74 1.48 -11.07
CA LEU A 354 -1.34 1.76 -11.42
C LEU A 354 -0.96 1.10 -12.76
N ASN A 355 -1.30 -0.17 -12.95
CA ASN A 355 -1.01 -0.91 -14.18
C ASN A 355 -1.61 -0.23 -15.41
N LYS A 356 -2.86 0.24 -15.32
CA LYS A 356 -3.54 0.97 -16.38
C LYS A 356 -2.90 2.33 -16.65
N GLN A 357 -2.52 3.06 -15.62
CA GLN A 357 -1.82 4.34 -15.76
C GLN A 357 -0.46 4.17 -16.45
N VAL A 358 0.30 3.10 -16.11
CA VAL A 358 1.57 2.79 -16.77
C VAL A 358 1.35 2.45 -18.25
N GLU A 359 0.33 1.66 -18.60
CA GLU A 359 -0.02 1.34 -19.97
C GLU A 359 -0.36 2.60 -20.78
N GLU A 360 -1.17 3.50 -20.23
CA GLU A 360 -1.53 4.78 -20.86
C GLU A 360 -0.31 5.69 -21.06
N LEU A 361 0.57 5.81 -20.05
CA LEU A 361 1.77 6.63 -20.12
C LEU A 361 2.81 6.11 -21.12
N THR A 362 2.93 4.80 -21.23
CA THR A 362 3.87 4.16 -22.17
C THR A 362 3.26 3.95 -23.56
N SER A 363 2.04 4.50 -23.79
CA SER A 363 1.30 4.32 -25.06
C SER A 363 1.16 2.83 -25.42
N GLY A 364 0.88 1.98 -24.44
CA GLY A 364 0.74 0.53 -24.63
C GLY A 364 2.03 -0.26 -24.76
N ALA A 365 3.18 0.39 -24.67
CA ALA A 365 4.49 -0.27 -24.82
C ALA A 365 4.79 -1.23 -23.64
N ILE A 366 4.27 -0.93 -22.46
CA ILE A 366 4.16 -1.86 -21.32
C ILE A 366 2.67 -2.09 -21.09
N SER A 367 2.21 -3.32 -21.36
CA SER A 367 0.81 -3.67 -21.12
C SER A 367 0.53 -3.79 -19.61
N ALA A 368 -0.70 -3.46 -19.20
CA ALA A 368 -1.15 -3.63 -17.82
C ALA A 368 -0.95 -5.07 -17.30
N LYS A 369 -1.11 -6.08 -18.19
CA LYS A 369 -0.86 -7.49 -17.85
C LYS A 369 0.61 -7.77 -17.53
N ALA A 370 1.55 -7.22 -18.30
CA ALA A 370 2.99 -7.43 -18.05
C ALA A 370 3.42 -6.75 -16.75
N MET A 371 2.88 -5.57 -16.46
CA MET A 371 3.12 -4.87 -15.21
C MET A 371 2.55 -5.67 -14.02
N GLY A 372 1.30 -6.13 -14.10
CA GLY A 372 0.67 -6.95 -13.06
C GLY A 372 1.46 -8.23 -12.78
N LEU A 373 1.86 -8.97 -13.83
CA LEU A 373 2.70 -10.16 -13.69
C LEU A 373 4.03 -9.86 -12.97
N SER A 374 4.69 -8.76 -13.35
CA SER A 374 5.95 -8.35 -12.70
C SER A 374 5.76 -8.07 -11.21
N LEU A 375 4.66 -7.42 -10.84
CA LEU A 375 4.32 -7.14 -9.45
C LEU A 375 3.95 -8.41 -8.68
N SER A 376 3.17 -9.34 -9.28
CA SER A 376 2.83 -10.62 -8.65
C SER A 376 4.06 -11.46 -8.35
N VAL A 377 5.02 -11.53 -9.28
CA VAL A 377 6.32 -12.20 -9.04
C VAL A 377 7.09 -11.50 -7.92
N ALA A 378 7.15 -10.16 -7.95
CA ALA A 378 7.86 -9.38 -6.93
C ALA A 378 7.33 -9.65 -5.52
N VAL A 379 6.01 -9.59 -5.36
CA VAL A 379 5.36 -9.76 -4.04
C VAL A 379 5.41 -11.22 -3.59
N ALA A 380 5.29 -12.19 -4.51
CA ALA A 380 5.50 -13.59 -4.19
C ALA A 380 6.92 -13.83 -3.62
N LEU A 381 7.95 -13.32 -4.31
CA LEU A 381 9.34 -13.44 -3.84
C LEU A 381 9.55 -12.71 -2.50
N ALA A 382 8.97 -11.52 -2.33
CA ALA A 382 9.05 -10.75 -1.09
C ALA A 382 8.49 -11.50 0.11
N ASN A 383 7.29 -12.09 -0.03
CA ASN A 383 6.67 -12.90 1.01
C ASN A 383 7.48 -14.16 1.32
N GLY A 384 8.04 -14.81 0.29
CA GLY A 384 8.97 -15.94 0.49
C GLY A 384 10.21 -15.55 1.28
N LEU A 385 10.86 -14.43 0.93
CA LEU A 385 12.01 -13.89 1.66
C LEU A 385 11.65 -13.49 3.09
N ALA A 386 10.46 -12.93 3.31
CA ALA A 386 9.97 -12.60 4.64
C ALA A 386 9.83 -13.87 5.52
N MET A 387 9.29 -14.97 4.98
CA MET A 387 9.19 -16.22 5.71
C MET A 387 10.58 -16.86 5.96
N VAL A 388 11.49 -16.79 4.99
CA VAL A 388 12.89 -17.21 5.22
C VAL A 388 13.49 -16.43 6.38
N ARG A 389 13.26 -15.12 6.43
CA ARG A 389 13.73 -14.27 7.52
C ARG A 389 13.12 -14.68 8.88
N VAL A 390 11.81 -14.89 8.94
CA VAL A 390 11.12 -15.36 10.17
C VAL A 390 11.71 -16.70 10.65
N LEU A 391 11.95 -17.64 9.73
CA LEU A 391 12.48 -18.96 10.06
C LEU A 391 13.96 -18.94 10.49
N THR A 392 14.72 -17.97 10.03
CA THR A 392 16.18 -17.89 10.28
C THR A 392 16.57 -16.86 11.35
N GLY A 393 15.66 -15.94 11.72
CA GLY A 393 15.95 -14.83 12.65
C GLY A 393 16.97 -13.82 12.12
N LEU A 394 17.16 -13.74 10.79
CA LEU A 394 18.13 -12.82 10.18
C LEU A 394 17.69 -11.36 10.33
N PRO A 395 18.60 -10.44 10.71
CA PRO A 395 18.30 -9.02 10.78
C PRO A 395 17.76 -8.45 9.45
N ILE A 396 16.74 -7.61 9.53
CA ILE A 396 16.06 -7.04 8.35
C ILE A 396 17.01 -6.25 7.44
N LEU A 397 18.04 -5.62 7.98
CA LEU A 397 19.02 -4.85 7.22
C LEU A 397 19.79 -5.68 6.18
N TYR A 398 19.98 -6.98 6.40
CA TYR A 398 20.63 -7.85 5.42
C TYR A 398 19.82 -7.99 4.13
N PHE A 399 18.52 -7.73 4.17
CA PHE A 399 17.63 -7.74 3.02
C PHE A 399 17.42 -6.33 2.45
N LEU A 400 17.15 -5.34 3.34
CA LEU A 400 16.79 -3.98 2.89
C LEU A 400 17.99 -3.22 2.31
N VAL A 401 19.17 -3.30 2.93
CA VAL A 401 20.34 -2.56 2.43
C VAL A 401 20.72 -2.98 1.01
N PRO A 402 20.91 -4.29 0.70
CA PRO A 402 21.20 -4.71 -0.67
C PRO A 402 20.04 -4.40 -1.63
N GLY A 403 18.79 -4.62 -1.20
CA GLY A 403 17.61 -4.39 -2.03
C GLY A 403 17.48 -2.93 -2.47
N TYR A 404 17.54 -2.00 -1.52
CA TYR A 404 17.51 -0.57 -1.85
C TYR A 404 18.76 -0.10 -2.59
N ALA A 405 19.96 -0.66 -2.29
CA ALA A 405 21.17 -0.36 -3.05
C ALA A 405 21.00 -0.76 -4.53
N VAL A 406 20.44 -1.94 -4.81
CA VAL A 406 20.10 -2.38 -6.16
C VAL A 406 19.05 -1.48 -6.79
N ALA A 407 17.96 -1.15 -6.09
CA ALA A 407 16.90 -0.29 -6.60
C ALA A 407 17.40 1.12 -6.94
N LEU A 408 18.20 1.72 -6.07
CA LEU A 408 18.82 3.04 -6.32
C LEU A 408 19.85 2.95 -7.44
N GLY A 409 20.66 1.88 -7.48
CA GLY A 409 21.61 1.62 -8.55
C GLY A 409 20.96 1.50 -9.93
N LEU A 410 19.86 0.73 -10.03
CA LEU A 410 19.09 0.60 -11.27
C LEU A 410 18.50 1.93 -11.74
N SER A 411 18.19 2.87 -10.85
CA SER A 411 17.66 4.18 -11.20
C SER A 411 18.58 5.00 -12.11
N PHE A 412 19.88 4.69 -12.16
CA PHE A 412 20.84 5.35 -13.07
C PHE A 412 20.78 4.83 -14.50
N PHE A 413 20.31 3.60 -14.69
CA PHE A 413 20.27 2.91 -15.98
C PHE A 413 18.90 2.95 -16.65
N VAL A 414 17.85 3.33 -15.90
CA VAL A 414 16.46 3.32 -16.34
C VAL A 414 15.94 4.76 -16.50
N PRO A 415 15.03 5.05 -17.46
CA PRO A 415 14.41 6.36 -17.61
C PRO A 415 13.75 6.85 -16.31
N ARG A 416 13.77 8.17 -16.08
CA ARG A 416 13.25 8.81 -14.86
C ARG A 416 11.81 8.41 -14.56
N THR A 417 10.96 8.30 -15.58
CA THR A 417 9.55 7.89 -15.45
C THR A 417 9.43 6.47 -14.88
N PHE A 418 10.23 5.53 -15.36
CA PHE A 418 10.22 4.16 -14.82
C PHE A 418 10.74 4.06 -13.39
N THR A 419 11.73 4.87 -13.04
CA THR A 419 12.18 4.98 -11.66
C THR A 419 11.05 5.49 -10.76
N ALA A 420 10.34 6.53 -11.18
CA ALA A 420 9.22 7.08 -10.41
C ALA A 420 8.09 6.07 -10.24
N ILE A 421 7.68 5.39 -11.32
CA ILE A 421 6.66 4.33 -11.30
C ILE A 421 7.08 3.17 -10.40
N ALA A 422 8.35 2.72 -10.50
CA ALA A 422 8.86 1.62 -9.69
C ALA A 422 8.77 1.94 -8.19
N PHE A 423 9.21 3.11 -7.79
CA PHE A 423 9.18 3.51 -6.39
C PHE A 423 7.75 3.76 -5.89
N ASP A 424 6.84 4.28 -6.72
CA ASP A 424 5.41 4.35 -6.38
C ASP A 424 4.77 2.96 -6.27
N SER A 425 5.19 2.00 -7.13
CA SER A 425 4.69 0.62 -7.11
C SER A 425 4.96 -0.09 -5.80
N GLY A 426 6.09 0.20 -5.16
CA GLY A 426 6.41 -0.38 -3.85
C GLY A 426 5.38 -0.02 -2.79
N GLY A 427 4.96 1.25 -2.74
CA GLY A 427 3.91 1.68 -1.82
C GLY A 427 2.54 1.09 -2.15
N VAL A 428 2.23 0.92 -3.44
CA VAL A 428 0.93 0.36 -3.88
C VAL A 428 0.85 -1.16 -3.66
N ALA A 429 1.97 -1.87 -3.71
CA ALA A 429 2.02 -3.32 -3.64
C ALA A 429 1.84 -3.89 -2.22
N SER A 430 1.90 -3.09 -1.18
CA SER A 430 1.77 -3.51 0.21
C SER A 430 0.33 -3.63 0.72
N GLY A 431 -0.63 -3.88 -0.14
CA GLY A 431 -2.07 -3.85 0.09
C GLY A 431 -2.62 -4.45 1.40
N PRO A 432 -3.93 -4.25 1.68
CA PRO A 432 -4.55 -4.55 2.97
C PRO A 432 -4.33 -5.98 3.46
N LEU A 433 -4.35 -6.98 2.57
CA LEU A 433 -4.18 -8.37 2.97
C LEU A 433 -2.76 -8.70 3.46
N THR A 434 -1.77 -7.93 3.04
CA THR A 434 -0.39 -8.09 3.54
C THR A 434 -0.31 -7.75 5.03
N ALA A 435 -0.89 -6.63 5.45
CA ALA A 435 -0.90 -6.21 6.85
C ALA A 435 -1.90 -7.00 7.71
N THR A 436 -3.04 -7.44 7.14
CA THR A 436 -4.13 -8.05 7.91
C THR A 436 -4.05 -9.57 8.02
N PHE A 437 -3.32 -10.25 7.12
CA PHE A 437 -3.16 -11.69 7.14
C PHE A 437 -1.70 -12.15 7.14
N MET A 438 -0.88 -11.63 6.20
CA MET A 438 0.50 -12.12 6.07
C MET A 438 1.37 -11.73 7.27
N LEU A 439 1.18 -10.52 7.81
CA LEU A 439 1.90 -10.10 9.02
C LEU A 439 1.46 -10.92 10.25
N PRO A 440 0.17 -11.13 10.58
CA PRO A 440 -0.25 -12.06 11.63
C PRO A 440 0.27 -13.49 11.44
N LEU A 441 0.28 -14.03 10.21
CA LEU A 441 0.87 -15.33 9.91
C LEU A 441 2.36 -15.39 10.29
N ALA A 442 3.11 -14.34 9.95
CA ALA A 442 4.53 -14.21 10.31
C ALA A 442 4.72 -14.09 11.83
N MET A 443 3.85 -13.32 12.52
CA MET A 443 3.87 -13.17 13.98
C MET A 443 3.62 -14.49 14.68
N GLY A 444 2.61 -15.26 14.27
CA GLY A 444 2.31 -16.59 14.83
C GLY A 444 3.46 -17.58 14.62
N ALA A 445 4.04 -17.61 13.42
CA ALA A 445 5.20 -18.44 13.12
C ALA A 445 6.41 -18.05 13.98
N CYS A 446 6.68 -16.75 14.12
CA CYS A 446 7.77 -16.21 14.94
C CYS A 446 7.60 -16.60 16.41
N THR A 447 6.40 -16.44 16.97
CA THR A 447 6.10 -16.80 18.36
C THR A 447 6.31 -18.29 18.61
N ALA A 448 5.84 -19.15 17.70
CA ALA A 448 6.02 -20.60 17.82
C ALA A 448 7.50 -21.05 17.73
N LEU A 449 8.33 -20.28 17.03
CA LEU A 449 9.78 -20.49 16.98
C LEU A 449 10.51 -19.96 18.23
N GLY A 450 9.82 -19.23 19.12
CA GLY A 450 10.44 -18.54 20.26
C GLY A 450 11.26 -17.32 19.87
N GLY A 451 11.02 -16.76 18.67
CA GLY A 451 11.66 -15.54 18.18
C GLY A 451 11.02 -14.27 18.77
N ASN A 452 11.67 -13.14 18.54
CA ASN A 452 11.12 -11.83 18.93
C ASN A 452 10.27 -11.26 17.80
N VAL A 453 8.95 -11.15 18.03
CA VAL A 453 7.99 -10.66 17.02
C VAL A 453 8.38 -9.29 16.48
N MET A 454 8.84 -8.37 17.33
CA MET A 454 9.22 -7.00 16.94
C MET A 454 10.41 -6.96 15.99
N THR A 455 11.39 -7.84 16.18
CA THR A 455 12.59 -7.89 15.33
C THR A 455 12.45 -8.83 14.15
N ASP A 456 11.74 -9.95 14.28
CA ASP A 456 11.80 -11.07 13.35
C ASP A 456 10.55 -11.20 12.47
N ALA A 457 9.34 -10.86 12.99
CA ALA A 457 8.10 -10.91 12.21
C ALA A 457 7.81 -9.59 11.47
N PHE A 458 7.93 -8.43 12.15
CA PHE A 458 7.82 -7.14 11.49
C PHE A 458 8.93 -6.96 10.46
N GLY A 459 8.71 -6.18 9.43
CA GLY A 459 9.57 -6.02 8.26
C GLY A 459 9.09 -6.80 7.04
N LEU A 460 8.00 -7.56 7.17
CA LEU A 460 7.37 -8.26 6.05
C LEU A 460 6.82 -7.27 5.01
N VAL A 461 6.08 -6.26 5.47
CA VAL A 461 5.50 -5.24 4.59
C VAL A 461 6.59 -4.42 3.90
N ALA A 462 7.69 -4.15 4.59
CA ALA A 462 8.87 -3.48 4.03
C ALA A 462 9.51 -4.26 2.88
N LEU A 463 9.62 -5.58 3.00
CA LEU A 463 10.13 -6.44 1.92
C LEU A 463 9.18 -6.46 0.73
N VAL A 464 7.86 -6.51 0.98
CA VAL A 464 6.83 -6.43 -0.06
C VAL A 464 6.89 -5.08 -0.79
N ALA A 465 7.09 -3.98 -0.07
CA ALA A 465 7.26 -2.66 -0.67
C ALA A 465 8.58 -2.50 -1.45
N MET A 466 9.64 -3.18 -1.05
CA MET A 466 10.96 -3.08 -1.67
C MET A 466 11.07 -3.81 -3.01
N MET A 467 10.52 -5.02 -3.13
CA MET A 467 10.73 -5.87 -4.32
C MET A 467 10.18 -5.28 -5.62
N PRO A 468 9.03 -4.62 -5.68
CA PRO A 468 8.54 -3.92 -6.87
C PRO A 468 9.51 -2.85 -7.39
N LEU A 469 10.25 -2.18 -6.50
CA LEU A 469 11.25 -1.18 -6.88
C LEU A 469 12.29 -1.76 -7.84
N ILE A 470 12.66 -3.01 -7.62
CA ILE A 470 13.67 -3.72 -8.44
C ILE A 470 13.02 -4.25 -9.72
N THR A 471 11.92 -5.02 -9.57
CA THR A 471 11.32 -5.74 -10.71
C THR A 471 10.76 -4.81 -11.77
N VAL A 472 10.11 -3.71 -11.38
CA VAL A 472 9.58 -2.72 -12.32
C VAL A 472 10.70 -1.96 -13.03
N GLN A 473 11.82 -1.65 -12.36
CA GLN A 473 12.98 -1.04 -13.01
C GLN A 473 13.68 -2.02 -13.97
N VAL A 474 13.80 -3.29 -13.62
CA VAL A 474 14.32 -4.33 -14.53
C VAL A 474 13.44 -4.43 -15.77
N MET A 475 12.12 -4.43 -15.62
CA MET A 475 11.18 -4.43 -16.74
C MET A 475 11.33 -3.16 -17.61
N GLY A 476 11.48 -1.98 -16.98
CA GLY A 476 11.76 -0.73 -17.69
C GLY A 476 13.09 -0.76 -18.48
N GLY A 477 14.12 -1.38 -17.91
CA GLY A 477 15.40 -1.61 -18.59
C GLY A 477 15.27 -2.50 -19.82
N ILE A 478 14.57 -3.63 -19.69
CA ILE A 478 14.28 -4.55 -20.81
C ILE A 478 13.48 -3.83 -21.90
N TYR A 479 12.52 -3.00 -21.53
CA TYR A 479 11.75 -2.19 -22.48
C TYR A 479 12.66 -1.24 -23.29
N VAL A 480 13.56 -0.53 -22.63
CA VAL A 480 14.51 0.40 -23.31
C VAL A 480 15.42 -0.37 -24.27
N LEU A 481 15.91 -1.55 -23.89
CA LEU A 481 16.74 -2.39 -24.75
C LEU A 481 15.98 -2.84 -26.00
N LYS A 482 14.74 -3.31 -25.85
CA LYS A 482 13.89 -3.73 -26.98
C LYS A 482 13.48 -2.55 -27.88
N SER A 483 13.23 -1.37 -27.32
CA SER A 483 12.92 -0.17 -28.07
C SER A 483 14.09 0.26 -28.96
N LYS A 484 15.32 0.23 -28.43
CA LYS A 484 16.53 0.52 -29.22
C LYS A 484 16.74 -0.46 -30.40
N GLN A 485 16.41 -1.74 -30.20
CA GLN A 485 16.50 -2.74 -31.29
C GLN A 485 15.44 -2.51 -32.38
N LYS A 486 14.24 -2.03 -32.04
CA LYS A 486 13.20 -1.68 -33.04
C LYS A 486 13.52 -0.42 -33.83
N THR A 487 14.27 0.52 -33.25
CA THR A 487 14.68 1.76 -33.94
C THR A 487 15.84 1.52 -34.93
N GLN A 488 16.47 0.35 -34.91
CA GLN A 488 17.36 -0.15 -35.94
C GLN A 488 16.58 -0.91 -37.05
N ALA A 489 15.35 -0.44 -37.38
CA ALA A 489 14.68 -0.89 -38.59
C ALA A 489 15.57 -0.56 -39.80
N PRO A 490 15.65 -1.44 -40.82
CA PRO A 490 16.48 -1.22 -41.97
C PRO A 490 16.18 0.16 -42.55
N ALA A 491 17.28 0.90 -42.90
CA ALA A 491 17.16 2.19 -43.54
C ALA A 491 16.14 2.07 -44.67
N MET A 492 15.14 2.99 -44.69
CA MET A 492 14.25 3.07 -45.85
C MET A 492 15.11 3.04 -47.11
N PRO A 493 14.78 2.23 -48.09
CA PRO A 493 15.51 2.25 -49.36
C PRO A 493 15.48 3.68 -49.87
N SER A 494 16.66 4.24 -50.18
CA SER A 494 16.76 5.56 -50.80
C SER A 494 16.17 5.47 -52.19
N PHE A 495 14.96 6.00 -52.36
CA PHE A 495 14.34 6.10 -53.67
C PHE A 495 15.02 7.21 -54.47
N GLY A 496 15.32 6.96 -55.75
CA GLY A 496 15.86 7.99 -56.66
C GLY A 496 14.82 9.10 -56.88
N GLU A 497 15.31 10.32 -57.17
CA GLU A 497 14.45 11.52 -57.34
C GLU A 497 13.32 11.39 -58.39
N ASN A 498 13.27 10.31 -59.18
CA ASN A 498 12.27 10.04 -60.23
C ASN A 498 11.57 8.68 -60.09
N GLU A 499 11.61 8.05 -58.91
CA GLU A 499 10.98 6.76 -58.71
C GLU A 499 9.50 6.94 -58.27
N ILE A 500 8.57 6.40 -59.04
CA ILE A 500 7.13 6.45 -58.75
C ILE A 500 6.85 5.38 -57.67
N ILE A 501 6.47 5.78 -56.47
CA ILE A 501 6.07 4.89 -55.40
C ILE A 501 4.55 4.65 -55.53
N GLU A 502 4.15 3.43 -55.90
CA GLU A 502 2.75 3.01 -55.82
C GLU A 502 2.39 2.70 -54.35
N LEU A 503 1.55 3.51 -53.75
CA LEU A 503 0.96 3.26 -52.44
C LEU A 503 -0.20 2.25 -52.60
N TRP A 504 0.04 1.01 -52.20
CA TRP A 504 -1.04 0.02 -52.06
C TRP A 504 -1.84 0.32 -50.79
N GLU A 505 -3.12 0.61 -50.91
CA GLU A 505 -4.00 0.57 -49.79
C GLU A 505 -4.12 -0.90 -49.32
N ALA A 506 -3.70 -1.17 -48.10
CA ALA A 506 -3.97 -2.45 -47.43
C ALA A 506 -5.46 -2.48 -47.10
N VAL A 507 -6.19 -3.39 -47.74
CA VAL A 507 -7.59 -3.73 -47.46
C VAL A 507 -7.70 -4.48 -46.12
#